data_904fd089e5f8667769cbb2aea2b9830d
#
_entry.id   904fd089e5f8667769cbb2aea2b9830d
#
_cell.length_a   1.000
_cell.length_b   1.000
_cell.length_c   1.000
_cell.angle_alpha   90.00
_cell.angle_beta   90.00
_cell.angle_gamma   90.00
#
_symmetry.space_group_name_H-M   'P 1'
#
loop_
_entity.id
_entity.type
_entity.pdbx_description
1 polymer ?
#
loop_
_entity_poly.entity_id
_entity_poly.type
_entity_poly.pdbx_seq_one_letter_code
_entity_poly.pdbx_strand_id
1 'polypeptide(L)'
;MTMKKVIVFLLVMALAIGGIGFAHAAVTASQDDLVVYPTLEWGDMTALNGHTAGITFTCGDHLIWKTDYPFGGEAVTEFTYDRAGIPEVPLQSRNELSAYLTTATYASTSGSFSIRSGGYGEMFREAAANTEANGEFTMEVALSDYLDCYLPEFNLHYEDETSLCSYQVDLMDLLGGRSWYEDVTIYDSFNKFFRFPVQTTDRAAIYVHKTGNAVDGFSFESISGPELQLHSDLSSEGIWMVVSYQNERGEPLAYESPAGHGIYFVPWKVVGQLNYTTITKDNLAPDFAHAELVFPLAEGLPIQELSIDSSRGLAQVLSAEGDSFVLTVYDLNAREVAARLEVLPRDMENLGYVQFAEKDGYLLVTGQGNLALVDADDYSLLLTAADVRDQSFSAGQFNAATGDLHFDGQTLILIDTAFYREGTFWAAAWKQGESICYGEYDCSIMRGNDHWYYDYISADRFPLVLK
;
A
#
# COMPACT_ATOMS: atom_id res chain seq x y z
N MET A 1 39.70 34.46 38.52
CA MET A 1 39.47 33.08 39.08
C MET A 1 40.82 32.56 39.61
N THR A 2 40.94 32.14 40.86
CA THR A 2 42.22 31.65 41.39
C THR A 2 42.60 30.32 40.76
N MET A 3 43.90 30.09 40.52
CA MET A 3 44.45 28.88 39.90
C MET A 3 43.91 27.60 40.53
N LYS A 4 43.67 27.57 41.86
CA LYS A 4 43.04 26.48 42.59
C LYS A 4 41.62 26.16 42.11
N LYS A 5 40.80 27.20 41.81
CA LYS A 5 39.42 27.01 41.29
C LYS A 5 39.42 26.46 39.87
N VAL A 6 40.41 26.80 39.05
CA VAL A 6 40.56 26.28 37.70
C VAL A 6 40.93 24.79 37.73
N ILE A 7 41.89 24.41 38.60
CA ILE A 7 42.33 23.03 38.76
C ILE A 7 41.15 22.13 39.26
N VAL A 8 40.37 22.61 40.24
CA VAL A 8 39.22 21.87 40.73
C VAL A 8 38.16 21.72 39.66
N PHE A 9 37.90 22.79 38.86
CA PHE A 9 36.95 22.73 37.74
C PHE A 9 37.39 21.69 36.67
N LEU A 10 38.67 21.69 36.30
CA LEU A 10 39.20 20.74 35.33
C LEU A 10 39.16 19.30 35.85
N LEU A 11 39.39 19.07 37.16
CA LEU A 11 39.27 17.75 37.76
C LEU A 11 37.81 17.25 37.77
N VAL A 12 36.84 18.12 38.09
CA VAL A 12 35.42 17.77 38.06
C VAL A 12 34.97 17.48 36.61
N MET A 13 35.41 18.27 35.65
CA MET A 13 35.12 18.01 34.21
C MET A 13 35.71 16.68 33.75
N ALA A 14 36.98 16.38 34.12
CA ALA A 14 37.60 15.11 33.77
C ALA A 14 36.91 13.90 34.40
N LEU A 15 36.46 14.04 35.65
CA LEU A 15 35.65 13.01 36.33
C LEU A 15 34.28 12.83 35.72
N ALA A 16 33.62 13.91 35.33
CA ALA A 16 32.33 13.86 34.64
C ALA A 16 32.45 13.18 33.27
N ILE A 17 33.44 13.56 32.45
CA ILE A 17 33.70 12.94 31.15
C ILE A 17 34.06 11.47 31.31
N GLY A 18 34.95 11.16 32.28
CA GLY A 18 35.31 9.77 32.59
C GLY A 18 34.12 8.94 33.09
N GLY A 19 33.25 9.53 33.92
CA GLY A 19 32.01 8.90 34.38
C GLY A 19 31.01 8.64 33.24
N ILE A 20 30.84 9.58 32.34
CA ILE A 20 29.98 9.41 31.16
C ILE A 20 30.55 8.32 30.24
N GLY A 21 31.89 8.34 29.98
CA GLY A 21 32.52 7.34 29.15
C GLY A 21 32.42 5.93 29.76
N PHE A 22 32.62 5.81 31.09
CA PHE A 22 32.43 4.54 31.79
C PHE A 22 30.96 4.06 31.76
N ALA A 23 30.01 4.95 31.99
CA ALA A 23 28.59 4.62 31.92
C ALA A 23 28.19 4.16 30.51
N HIS A 24 28.67 4.85 29.49
CA HIS A 24 28.46 4.45 28.07
C HIS A 24 29.07 3.05 27.81
N ALA A 25 30.33 2.83 28.18
CA ALA A 25 30.97 1.53 27.98
C ALA A 25 30.26 0.40 28.76
N ALA A 26 29.80 0.68 29.98
CA ALA A 26 29.04 -0.28 30.78
C ALA A 26 27.67 -0.61 30.19
N VAL A 27 26.96 0.39 29.68
CA VAL A 27 25.67 0.19 28.97
C VAL A 27 25.88 -0.60 27.69
N THR A 28 26.89 -0.26 26.88
CA THR A 28 27.21 -0.99 25.65
C THR A 28 27.60 -2.45 25.92
N ALA A 29 28.41 -2.67 26.95
CA ALA A 29 28.85 -4.03 27.34
C ALA A 29 27.74 -4.86 28.02
N SER A 30 26.63 -4.26 28.42
CA SER A 30 25.50 -4.93 29.05
C SER A 30 24.35 -5.23 28.10
N GLN A 31 24.46 -4.84 26.83
CA GLN A 31 23.41 -5.16 25.81
C GLN A 31 23.63 -6.59 25.34
N ASP A 32 22.54 -7.34 25.33
CA ASP A 32 22.54 -8.69 24.77
C ASP A 32 22.54 -8.63 23.23
N ASP A 33 23.14 -9.62 22.59
CA ASP A 33 23.14 -9.75 21.14
C ASP A 33 21.74 -10.11 20.63
N LEU A 34 21.45 -9.72 19.39
CA LEU A 34 20.28 -10.18 18.70
C LEU A 34 20.42 -11.67 18.38
N VAL A 35 19.46 -12.47 18.79
CA VAL A 35 19.40 -13.89 18.47
C VAL A 35 18.42 -14.08 17.30
N VAL A 36 18.89 -14.78 16.28
CA VAL A 36 18.08 -15.19 15.11
C VAL A 36 17.94 -16.72 15.14
N TYR A 37 16.74 -17.22 15.07
CA TYR A 37 16.49 -18.66 15.04
C TYR A 37 15.37 -19.01 14.06
N PRO A 38 15.50 -20.13 13.30
CA PRO A 38 14.48 -20.57 12.39
C PRO A 38 13.27 -21.09 13.19
N THR A 39 12.09 -20.67 12.78
CA THR A 39 10.78 -21.14 13.31
C THR A 39 10.11 -22.12 12.36
N LEU A 40 10.36 -21.95 11.06
CA LEU A 40 9.91 -22.83 10.00
C LEU A 40 11.00 -22.92 8.94
N GLU A 41 11.29 -24.13 8.48
CA GLU A 41 12.14 -24.36 7.32
C GLU A 41 11.53 -25.45 6.45
N TRP A 42 11.52 -25.22 5.14
CA TRP A 42 10.99 -26.14 4.16
C TRP A 42 11.92 -26.19 2.94
N GLY A 43 12.05 -27.39 2.36
CA GLY A 43 12.83 -27.59 1.14
C GLY A 43 14.35 -27.67 1.37
N ASP A 44 15.13 -27.39 0.34
CA ASP A 44 16.59 -27.44 0.38
C ASP A 44 17.17 -26.07 0.78
N MET A 45 17.31 -25.85 2.08
CA MET A 45 17.86 -24.62 2.65
C MET A 45 19.30 -24.34 2.22
N THR A 46 19.99 -25.32 1.62
CA THR A 46 21.37 -25.11 1.11
C THR A 46 21.39 -24.12 -0.06
N ALA A 47 20.24 -23.84 -0.68
CA ALA A 47 20.10 -22.80 -1.70
C ALA A 47 20.39 -21.38 -1.17
N LEU A 48 20.23 -21.16 0.13
CA LEU A 48 20.56 -19.88 0.80
C LEU A 48 22.02 -19.80 1.28
N ASN A 49 22.78 -20.90 1.20
CA ASN A 49 24.16 -20.92 1.67
C ASN A 49 25.04 -19.94 0.90
N GLY A 50 25.85 -19.20 1.63
CA GLY A 50 26.72 -18.17 1.06
C GLY A 50 26.08 -16.78 1.05
N HIS A 51 24.80 -16.69 1.34
CA HIS A 51 24.10 -15.42 1.54
C HIS A 51 23.94 -15.11 3.03
N THR A 52 23.83 -13.82 3.33
CA THR A 52 23.71 -13.29 4.68
C THR A 52 22.57 -12.29 4.72
N ALA A 53 21.63 -12.46 5.64
CA ALA A 53 20.60 -11.46 5.90
C ALA A 53 21.14 -10.38 6.83
N GLY A 54 21.19 -9.15 6.37
CA GLY A 54 21.47 -7.96 7.17
C GLY A 54 20.20 -7.42 7.78
N ILE A 55 20.11 -7.39 9.11
CA ILE A 55 18.91 -7.05 9.87
C ILE A 55 19.25 -5.92 10.82
N THR A 56 18.36 -4.93 10.95
CA THR A 56 18.53 -3.85 11.92
C THR A 56 17.33 -3.75 12.83
N PHE A 57 17.60 -3.82 14.13
CA PHE A 57 16.62 -3.51 15.17
C PHE A 57 16.93 -2.15 15.77
N THR A 58 15.88 -1.40 16.09
CA THR A 58 16.01 -0.13 16.81
C THR A 58 15.10 -0.10 18.02
N CYS A 59 15.57 0.58 19.07
CA CYS A 59 14.76 0.88 20.23
C CYS A 59 14.85 2.37 20.54
N GLY A 60 13.72 3.03 20.50
CA GLY A 60 13.68 4.49 20.55
C GLY A 60 14.54 5.08 19.43
N ASP A 61 14.97 6.32 19.57
CA ASP A 61 15.72 7.00 18.51
C ASP A 61 17.25 6.89 18.66
N HIS A 62 17.77 5.85 19.31
CA HIS A 62 19.20 5.85 19.65
C HIS A 62 19.85 4.50 19.93
N LEU A 63 19.11 3.42 20.08
CA LEU A 63 19.65 2.08 20.26
C LEU A 63 19.51 1.30 18.96
N ILE A 64 20.61 0.79 18.45
CA ILE A 64 20.66 0.11 17.15
C ILE A 64 21.43 -1.19 17.30
N TRP A 65 20.81 -2.32 16.90
CA TRP A 65 21.45 -3.62 16.71
C TRP A 65 21.53 -3.93 15.22
N LYS A 66 22.73 -3.95 14.67
CA LYS A 66 22.97 -4.40 13.29
C LYS A 66 23.46 -5.83 13.34
N THR A 67 22.72 -6.72 12.72
CA THR A 67 22.98 -8.16 12.78
C THR A 67 23.15 -8.70 11.37
N ASP A 68 24.25 -9.38 11.15
CA ASP A 68 24.50 -10.19 9.98
C ASP A 68 24.21 -11.66 10.33
N TYR A 69 23.21 -12.23 9.69
CA TYR A 69 22.84 -13.63 9.84
C TYR A 69 23.18 -14.42 8.58
N PRO A 70 24.33 -15.14 8.57
CA PRO A 70 24.63 -16.07 7.48
C PRO A 70 23.66 -17.25 7.55
N PHE A 71 22.98 -17.55 6.45
CA PHE A 71 22.04 -18.68 6.44
C PHE A 71 22.78 -19.99 6.75
N GLY A 72 22.27 -20.72 7.74
CA GLY A 72 22.93 -21.92 8.28
C GLY A 72 24.11 -21.67 9.21
N GLY A 73 24.38 -20.41 9.59
CA GLY A 73 25.46 -20.01 10.52
C GLY A 73 24.95 -19.36 11.80
N GLU A 74 25.84 -18.76 12.53
CA GLU A 74 25.57 -17.99 13.74
C GLU A 74 25.42 -16.50 13.41
N ALA A 75 24.44 -15.82 13.99
CA ALA A 75 24.26 -14.38 13.85
C ALA A 75 25.44 -13.63 14.52
N VAL A 76 25.85 -12.55 13.87
CA VAL A 76 26.87 -11.63 14.40
C VAL A 76 26.25 -10.25 14.55
N THR A 77 26.15 -9.77 15.78
CA THR A 77 25.49 -8.50 16.10
C THR A 77 26.50 -7.44 16.51
N GLU A 78 26.34 -6.24 15.93
CA GLU A 78 27.00 -5.02 16.37
C GLU A 78 25.95 -4.10 16.99
N PHE A 79 26.17 -3.75 18.28
CA PHE A 79 25.35 -2.80 18.99
C PHE A 79 25.96 -1.41 18.94
N THR A 80 25.15 -0.39 18.61
CA THR A 80 25.55 1.01 18.67
C THR A 80 24.52 1.84 19.41
N TYR A 81 25.03 2.89 20.09
CA TYR A 81 24.23 3.91 20.71
C TYR A 81 24.49 5.22 19.97
N ASP A 82 23.71 5.50 18.96
CA ASP A 82 23.92 6.69 18.13
C ASP A 82 22.58 7.30 17.71
N ARG A 83 22.26 8.44 18.29
CA ARG A 83 21.06 9.19 17.94
C ARG A 83 21.11 9.79 16.54
N ALA A 84 22.30 10.06 16.01
CA ALA A 84 22.48 10.64 14.68
C ALA A 84 22.52 9.57 13.58
N GLY A 85 22.66 8.29 13.95
CA GLY A 85 22.83 7.18 13.01
C GLY A 85 21.53 6.51 12.59
N ILE A 86 20.39 6.89 13.18
CA ILE A 86 19.09 6.40 12.72
C ILE A 86 18.65 7.32 11.58
N PRO A 87 18.54 6.83 10.35
CA PRO A 87 17.99 7.62 9.26
C PRO A 87 16.57 8.03 9.61
N GLU A 88 16.20 9.24 9.21
CA GLU A 88 14.77 9.52 9.07
C GLU A 88 14.19 8.51 8.08
N VAL A 89 12.93 8.08 8.30
CA VAL A 89 12.24 7.20 7.34
C VAL A 89 12.43 7.80 5.96
N PRO A 90 12.93 7.03 4.98
CA PRO A 90 13.21 7.58 3.66
C PRO A 90 11.96 8.25 3.12
N LEU A 91 12.11 9.46 2.65
CA LEU A 91 11.02 10.29 2.12
C LEU A 91 10.27 9.60 0.98
N GLN A 92 10.93 8.70 0.27
CA GLN A 92 10.31 7.87 -0.77
C GLN A 92 9.20 6.95 -0.25
N SER A 93 9.25 6.53 1.02
CA SER A 93 8.16 5.78 1.64
C SER A 93 7.03 6.68 2.19
N ARG A 94 7.22 7.98 2.18
CA ARG A 94 6.25 8.97 2.65
C ARG A 94 5.50 9.67 1.51
N ASN A 95 5.97 9.53 0.28
CA ASN A 95 5.28 10.08 -0.90
C ASN A 95 4.29 9.06 -1.46
N GLU A 96 3.52 8.42 -0.58
CA GLU A 96 2.45 7.54 -1.02
C GLU A 96 1.20 8.35 -1.32
N LEU A 97 0.80 8.37 -2.57
CA LEU A 97 -0.56 8.64 -2.94
C LEU A 97 -1.30 7.30 -2.88
N SER A 98 -2.13 7.13 -1.86
CA SER A 98 -3.17 6.13 -1.93
C SER A 98 -4.46 6.80 -2.41
N ALA A 99 -4.87 6.49 -3.61
CA ALA A 99 -6.17 6.87 -4.10
C ALA A 99 -7.01 5.60 -4.22
N TYR A 100 -8.05 5.52 -3.40
CA TYR A 100 -9.02 4.43 -3.47
C TYR A 100 -10.29 4.97 -4.09
N LEU A 101 -10.76 4.27 -5.09
CA LEU A 101 -12.05 4.52 -5.70
C LEU A 101 -12.81 3.20 -5.66
N THR A 102 -13.88 3.15 -4.91
CA THR A 102 -14.72 1.96 -4.83
C THR A 102 -16.18 2.34 -4.97
N THR A 103 -17.00 1.43 -5.48
CA THR A 103 -18.43 1.52 -5.27
C THR A 103 -18.73 1.27 -3.79
N ALA A 104 -19.64 2.05 -3.22
CA ALA A 104 -20.05 1.86 -1.84
C ALA A 104 -20.62 0.46 -1.62
N THR A 105 -19.96 -0.36 -0.85
CA THR A 105 -20.38 -1.73 -0.58
C THR A 105 -21.12 -1.87 0.74
N TYR A 106 -20.72 -1.11 1.75
CA TYR A 106 -21.33 -1.15 3.07
C TYR A 106 -21.20 0.19 3.78
N ALA A 107 -22.28 0.61 4.43
CA ALA A 107 -22.23 1.70 5.42
C ALA A 107 -23.25 1.45 6.52
N SER A 108 -22.91 1.80 7.74
CA SER A 108 -23.84 1.76 8.85
C SER A 108 -23.62 2.91 9.81
N THR A 109 -24.67 3.37 10.44
CA THR A 109 -24.59 4.35 11.51
C THR A 109 -25.65 4.13 12.58
N SER A 110 -25.40 4.65 13.77
CA SER A 110 -26.37 4.78 14.83
C SER A 110 -26.40 6.23 15.31
N GLY A 111 -27.59 6.72 15.64
CA GLY A 111 -27.79 8.08 16.09
C GLY A 111 -28.53 8.94 15.06
N SER A 112 -28.77 10.21 15.43
CA SER A 112 -29.48 11.14 14.57
C SER A 112 -28.60 11.68 13.46
N PHE A 113 -29.05 11.57 12.21
CA PHE A 113 -28.36 12.13 11.05
C PHE A 113 -29.37 12.76 10.09
N SER A 114 -28.87 13.61 9.22
CA SER A 114 -29.67 14.29 8.19
C SER A 114 -29.43 13.65 6.85
N ILE A 115 -30.48 13.41 6.10
CA ILE A 115 -30.41 12.79 4.78
C ILE A 115 -30.47 13.87 3.70
N ARG A 116 -29.52 13.89 2.80
CA ARG A 116 -29.51 14.80 1.64
C ARG A 116 -30.54 14.41 0.59
N SER A 117 -30.81 15.32 -0.33
CA SER A 117 -31.62 15.05 -1.52
C SER A 117 -30.74 14.40 -2.61
N GLY A 118 -31.37 13.52 -3.42
CA GLY A 118 -30.75 12.84 -4.57
C GLY A 118 -30.40 11.38 -4.28
N GLY A 119 -30.19 10.62 -5.28
CA GLY A 119 -29.74 9.23 -5.36
C GLY A 119 -29.87 8.39 -4.11
N TYR A 120 -28.74 8.17 -3.43
CA TYR A 120 -28.69 7.39 -2.19
C TYR A 120 -29.64 7.93 -1.10
N GLY A 121 -29.80 9.26 -0.99
CA GLY A 121 -30.70 9.87 -0.02
C GLY A 121 -32.18 9.60 -0.32
N GLU A 122 -32.54 9.34 -1.56
CA GLU A 122 -33.92 8.99 -1.94
C GLU A 122 -34.26 7.56 -1.56
N MET A 123 -33.39 6.61 -1.86
CA MET A 123 -33.52 5.23 -1.41
C MET A 123 -33.74 5.15 0.09
N PHE A 124 -32.94 5.89 0.82
CA PHE A 124 -32.95 5.90 2.26
C PHE A 124 -34.26 6.52 2.83
N ARG A 125 -34.72 7.64 2.24
CA ARG A 125 -35.99 8.27 2.66
C ARG A 125 -37.21 7.37 2.39
N GLU A 126 -37.19 6.61 1.33
CA GLU A 126 -38.21 5.64 1.02
C GLU A 126 -38.23 4.51 2.05
N ALA A 127 -37.09 3.91 2.35
CA ALA A 127 -36.96 2.90 3.40
C ALA A 127 -37.41 3.45 4.75
N ALA A 128 -36.99 4.68 5.10
CA ALA A 128 -37.42 5.34 6.34
C ALA A 128 -38.93 5.63 6.36
N ALA A 129 -39.56 5.99 5.24
CA ALA A 129 -41.00 6.20 5.18
C ALA A 129 -41.81 4.91 5.41
N ASN A 130 -41.27 3.78 4.98
CA ASN A 130 -41.88 2.45 5.16
C ASN A 130 -41.59 1.81 6.54
N THR A 131 -40.73 2.39 7.34
CA THR A 131 -40.43 1.91 8.69
C THR A 131 -41.44 2.47 9.68
N GLU A 132 -42.09 1.59 10.46
CA GLU A 132 -43.03 1.98 11.52
C GLU A 132 -42.29 2.64 12.71
N ALA A 133 -43.04 3.37 13.52
CA ALA A 133 -42.52 3.93 14.76
C ALA A 133 -42.07 2.84 15.75
N ASN A 134 -40.86 2.95 16.27
CA ASN A 134 -40.16 1.90 17.07
C ASN A 134 -40.03 0.57 16.31
N GLY A 135 -39.84 0.61 15.01
CA GLY A 135 -39.71 -0.57 14.15
C GLY A 135 -38.46 -0.60 13.31
N GLU A 136 -38.31 -1.70 12.61
CA GLU A 136 -37.24 -1.99 11.68
C GLU A 136 -37.82 -2.34 10.32
N PHE A 137 -37.11 -1.97 9.25
CA PHE A 137 -37.51 -2.31 7.89
C PHE A 137 -36.26 -2.50 7.01
N THR A 138 -36.27 -3.56 6.21
CA THR A 138 -35.26 -3.79 5.19
C THR A 138 -35.91 -3.70 3.82
N MET A 139 -35.32 -2.92 2.93
CA MET A 139 -35.76 -2.74 1.56
C MET A 139 -34.65 -3.15 0.60
N GLU A 140 -34.94 -4.09 -0.28
CA GLU A 140 -34.07 -4.40 -1.41
C GLU A 140 -34.47 -3.54 -2.60
N VAL A 141 -33.49 -2.93 -3.26
CA VAL A 141 -33.70 -2.02 -4.39
C VAL A 141 -32.82 -2.37 -5.58
N ALA A 142 -33.31 -2.07 -6.78
CA ALA A 142 -32.47 -1.92 -7.93
C ALA A 142 -31.81 -0.54 -7.87
N LEU A 143 -30.49 -0.48 -7.89
CA LEU A 143 -29.79 0.80 -7.81
C LEU A 143 -30.10 1.71 -9.00
N SER A 144 -30.34 1.13 -10.18
CA SER A 144 -30.74 1.86 -11.40
C SER A 144 -32.09 2.61 -11.31
N ASP A 145 -32.93 2.30 -10.31
CA ASP A 145 -34.19 3.05 -10.09
C ASP A 145 -33.96 4.41 -9.43
N TYR A 146 -32.77 4.61 -8.82
CA TYR A 146 -32.41 5.80 -8.05
C TYR A 146 -31.18 6.53 -8.56
N LEU A 147 -30.28 5.83 -9.25
CA LEU A 147 -28.98 6.33 -9.68
C LEU A 147 -28.79 6.08 -11.18
N ASP A 148 -28.47 7.11 -11.94
CA ASP A 148 -27.98 6.96 -13.33
C ASP A 148 -26.50 6.48 -13.33
N CYS A 149 -25.72 7.05 -12.42
CA CYS A 149 -24.30 6.73 -12.25
C CYS A 149 -23.99 6.54 -10.77
N TYR A 150 -22.99 5.71 -10.49
CA TYR A 150 -22.44 5.63 -9.16
C TYR A 150 -21.83 6.97 -8.75
N LEU A 151 -21.95 7.28 -7.46
CA LEU A 151 -21.10 8.23 -6.77
C LEU A 151 -20.12 7.40 -5.94
N PRO A 152 -18.92 7.13 -6.45
CA PRO A 152 -18.01 6.23 -5.78
C PRO A 152 -17.49 6.82 -4.47
N GLU A 153 -17.13 5.94 -3.57
CA GLU A 153 -16.31 6.34 -2.44
C GLU A 153 -14.93 6.71 -2.95
N PHE A 154 -14.41 7.83 -2.48
CA PHE A 154 -13.14 8.37 -2.93
C PHE A 154 -12.26 8.70 -1.74
N ASN A 155 -11.06 8.16 -1.73
CA ASN A 155 -10.04 8.47 -0.74
C ASN A 155 -8.76 8.89 -1.47
N LEU A 156 -8.31 10.09 -1.22
CA LEU A 156 -7.03 10.60 -1.67
C LEU A 156 -6.20 10.93 -0.46
N HIS A 157 -5.13 10.20 -0.25
CA HIS A 157 -4.15 10.44 0.79
C HIS A 157 -2.82 10.78 0.15
N TYR A 158 -2.28 11.94 0.48
CA TYR A 158 -0.97 12.40 0.02
C TYR A 158 -0.13 12.81 1.23
N GLU A 159 1.04 12.24 1.36
CA GLU A 159 2.03 12.58 2.37
C GLU A 159 3.32 13.05 1.68
N ASP A 160 3.68 14.31 1.84
CA ASP A 160 4.99 14.83 1.46
C ASP A 160 5.88 15.03 2.68
N GLU A 161 7.13 15.44 2.45
CA GLU A 161 8.15 15.67 3.50
C GLU A 161 7.70 16.59 4.63
N THR A 162 6.70 17.41 4.39
CA THR A 162 6.33 18.52 5.29
C THR A 162 4.86 18.53 5.66
N SER A 163 4.03 17.77 4.97
CA SER A 163 2.58 17.89 5.11
C SER A 163 1.85 16.61 4.71
N LEU A 164 0.81 16.31 5.48
CA LEU A 164 -0.16 15.27 5.20
C LEU A 164 -1.42 15.91 4.63
N CYS A 165 -1.87 15.44 3.47
CA CYS A 165 -3.16 15.79 2.92
C CYS A 165 -4.00 14.52 2.80
N SER A 166 -5.13 14.48 3.46
CA SER A 166 -6.09 13.40 3.33
C SER A 166 -7.45 13.95 2.95
N TYR A 167 -8.03 13.37 1.91
CA TYR A 167 -9.38 13.63 1.48
C TYR A 167 -10.13 12.32 1.33
N GLN A 168 -11.16 12.14 2.11
CA GLN A 168 -11.97 10.93 2.11
C GLN A 168 -13.44 11.29 1.96
N VAL A 169 -14.11 10.56 1.07
CA VAL A 169 -15.56 10.55 0.93
C VAL A 169 -16.03 9.12 1.05
N ASP A 170 -16.87 8.88 1.99
CA ASP A 170 -17.55 7.59 2.16
C ASP A 170 -19.05 7.70 1.91
N LEU A 171 -19.75 6.57 1.88
CA LEU A 171 -21.20 6.56 1.66
C LEU A 171 -21.95 7.36 2.72
N MET A 172 -21.44 7.43 3.95
CA MET A 172 -22.04 8.25 5.02
C MET A 172 -21.97 9.74 4.70
N ASP A 173 -20.89 10.17 4.07
CA ASP A 173 -20.77 11.56 3.61
C ASP A 173 -21.72 11.84 2.47
N LEU A 174 -21.94 10.89 1.56
CA LEU A 174 -22.90 10.99 0.45
C LEU A 174 -24.36 11.02 0.93
N LEU A 175 -24.66 10.28 1.99
CA LEU A 175 -26.02 10.23 2.57
C LEU A 175 -26.35 11.41 3.47
N GLY A 176 -25.42 11.77 4.32
CA GLY A 176 -25.79 12.48 5.54
C GLY A 176 -25.34 13.90 5.67
N GLY A 177 -24.60 14.40 4.83
CA GLY A 177 -24.28 15.81 4.94
C GLY A 177 -23.55 16.19 6.21
N ARG A 178 -22.28 15.97 6.27
CA ARG A 178 -21.44 16.88 7.02
C ARG A 178 -21.42 18.19 6.23
N SER A 179 -21.72 19.32 6.87
CA SER A 179 -21.86 20.62 6.21
C SER A 179 -20.60 21.12 5.47
N TRP A 180 -19.45 20.55 5.79
CA TRP A 180 -18.17 20.84 5.14
C TRP A 180 -18.01 20.15 3.77
N TYR A 181 -18.83 19.15 3.48
CA TYR A 181 -18.77 18.39 2.25
C TYR A 181 -19.22 19.20 1.01
N GLU A 182 -20.02 20.23 1.21
CA GLU A 182 -20.52 21.09 0.12
C GLU A 182 -19.40 21.87 -0.58
N ASP A 183 -18.26 22.06 0.10
CA ASP A 183 -17.14 22.84 -0.41
C ASP A 183 -16.03 21.99 -1.06
N VAL A 184 -16.20 20.67 -1.15
CA VAL A 184 -15.13 19.81 -1.64
C VAL A 184 -15.12 19.71 -3.15
N THR A 185 -14.24 20.47 -3.76
CA THR A 185 -14.12 20.58 -5.22
C THR A 185 -13.45 19.38 -5.89
N ILE A 186 -12.66 18.58 -5.16
CA ILE A 186 -11.92 17.44 -5.71
C ILE A 186 -12.88 16.35 -6.16
N TYR A 187 -13.75 15.89 -5.25
CA TYR A 187 -14.74 14.85 -5.51
C TYR A 187 -15.70 15.23 -6.63
N ASP A 188 -16.25 16.44 -6.56
CA ASP A 188 -17.13 16.98 -7.59
C ASP A 188 -16.43 17.08 -8.96
N SER A 189 -15.14 17.42 -8.96
CA SER A 189 -14.35 17.51 -10.18
C SER A 189 -14.10 16.12 -10.76
N PHE A 190 -13.78 15.13 -9.91
CA PHE A 190 -13.62 13.74 -10.31
C PHE A 190 -14.91 13.18 -10.92
N ASN A 191 -16.06 13.34 -10.25
CA ASN A 191 -17.35 12.81 -10.71
C ASN A 191 -17.92 13.53 -11.96
N LYS A 192 -17.41 14.72 -12.26
CA LYS A 192 -17.71 15.39 -13.54
C LYS A 192 -16.84 14.88 -14.67
N PHE A 193 -15.62 14.41 -14.35
CA PHE A 193 -14.69 13.93 -15.34
C PHE A 193 -14.91 12.44 -15.66
N PHE A 194 -15.13 11.60 -14.64
CA PHE A 194 -15.44 10.19 -14.79
C PHE A 194 -16.87 9.88 -14.34
N ARG A 195 -17.63 9.16 -15.17
CA ARG A 195 -19.00 8.73 -14.85
C ARG A 195 -19.13 7.23 -15.04
N PHE A 196 -19.63 6.56 -14.03
CA PHE A 196 -19.75 5.10 -13.94
C PHE A 196 -21.23 4.70 -13.94
N PRO A 197 -21.80 4.33 -15.08
CA PRO A 197 -23.21 3.98 -15.18
C PRO A 197 -23.58 2.79 -14.31
N VAL A 198 -24.69 2.93 -13.56
CA VAL A 198 -25.26 1.83 -12.78
C VAL A 198 -25.87 0.80 -13.72
N GLN A 199 -25.60 -0.49 -13.46
CA GLN A 199 -26.17 -1.57 -14.25
C GLN A 199 -27.58 -1.93 -13.75
N THR A 200 -28.43 -2.42 -14.66
CA THR A 200 -29.81 -2.83 -14.29
C THR A 200 -29.86 -4.05 -13.37
N THR A 201 -28.74 -4.77 -13.25
CA THR A 201 -28.58 -5.92 -12.36
C THR A 201 -28.14 -5.55 -10.95
N ASP A 202 -27.66 -4.32 -10.74
CA ASP A 202 -27.08 -3.91 -9.48
C ASP A 202 -28.16 -3.74 -8.40
N ARG A 203 -27.91 -4.30 -7.23
CA ARG A 203 -28.85 -4.38 -6.12
C ARG A 203 -28.22 -3.97 -4.81
N ALA A 204 -29.02 -3.38 -3.94
CA ALA A 204 -28.63 -3.11 -2.57
C ALA A 204 -29.76 -3.41 -1.58
N ALA A 205 -29.39 -3.73 -0.34
CA ALA A 205 -30.28 -3.79 0.80
C ALA A 205 -30.10 -2.55 1.66
N ILE A 206 -31.21 -1.93 2.05
CA ILE A 206 -31.23 -0.77 2.94
C ILE A 206 -32.01 -1.13 4.17
N TYR A 207 -31.36 -1.09 5.30
CA TYR A 207 -31.96 -1.33 6.61
C TYR A 207 -32.14 -0.01 7.34
N VAL A 208 -33.31 0.17 7.95
CA VAL A 208 -33.65 1.35 8.77
C VAL A 208 -34.25 0.91 10.10
N HIS A 209 -33.79 1.51 11.17
CA HIS A 209 -34.35 1.39 12.50
C HIS A 209 -34.86 2.75 13.00
N LYS A 210 -36.01 2.75 13.70
CA LYS A 210 -36.59 3.95 14.33
C LYS A 210 -36.83 3.75 15.81
N THR A 211 -36.49 4.78 16.59
CA THR A 211 -36.96 4.97 17.96
C THR A 211 -37.97 6.10 18.00
N GLY A 212 -39.22 5.78 18.32
CA GLY A 212 -40.35 6.68 18.07
C GLY A 212 -40.52 6.87 16.55
N ASN A 213 -40.54 8.13 16.12
CA ASN A 213 -40.57 8.47 14.70
C ASN A 213 -39.19 8.90 14.15
N ALA A 214 -38.19 8.94 14.99
CA ALA A 214 -36.85 9.34 14.59
C ALA A 214 -36.06 8.11 14.06
N VAL A 215 -35.41 8.28 12.93
CA VAL A 215 -34.42 7.30 12.45
C VAL A 215 -33.19 7.41 13.35
N ASP A 216 -32.81 6.32 13.98
CA ASP A 216 -31.66 6.25 14.90
C ASP A 216 -30.68 5.14 14.50
N GLY A 217 -30.94 4.43 13.42
CA GLY A 217 -30.01 3.47 12.84
C GLY A 217 -30.33 3.19 11.36
N PHE A 218 -29.27 2.99 10.59
CA PHE A 218 -29.41 2.44 9.24
C PHE A 218 -28.17 1.64 8.83
N SER A 219 -28.35 0.79 7.81
CA SER A 219 -27.25 0.25 7.04
C SER A 219 -27.61 0.22 5.55
N PHE A 220 -26.58 0.31 4.74
CA PHE A 220 -26.60 0.04 3.31
C PHE A 220 -25.63 -1.12 3.06
N GLU A 221 -26.07 -2.08 2.27
CA GLU A 221 -25.25 -3.20 1.85
C GLU A 221 -25.47 -3.46 0.37
N SER A 222 -24.40 -3.40 -0.43
CA SER A 222 -24.45 -3.80 -1.83
C SER A 222 -24.61 -5.32 -1.92
N ILE A 223 -25.67 -5.79 -2.56
CA ILE A 223 -25.92 -7.23 -2.77
C ILE A 223 -25.18 -7.68 -4.04
N SER A 224 -25.20 -6.83 -5.06
CA SER A 224 -24.46 -7.03 -6.30
C SER A 224 -24.13 -5.67 -6.90
N GLY A 225 -22.94 -5.54 -7.45
CA GLY A 225 -22.49 -4.30 -8.07
C GLY A 225 -21.11 -4.46 -8.70
N PRO A 226 -20.70 -3.46 -9.46
CA PRO A 226 -19.41 -3.49 -10.11
C PRO A 226 -18.26 -3.23 -9.13
N GLU A 227 -17.09 -3.67 -9.55
CA GLU A 227 -15.82 -3.29 -8.96
C GLU A 227 -15.26 -2.08 -9.70
N LEU A 228 -14.90 -1.07 -8.94
CA LEU A 228 -14.29 0.15 -9.44
C LEU A 228 -12.94 0.32 -8.73
N GLN A 229 -11.88 0.42 -9.52
CA GLN A 229 -10.52 0.57 -9.01
C GLN A 229 -9.83 1.74 -9.70
N LEU A 230 -9.02 2.44 -8.95
CA LEU A 230 -8.12 3.46 -9.42
C LEU A 230 -6.68 2.97 -9.20
N HIS A 231 -5.97 2.79 -10.31
CA HIS A 231 -4.54 2.54 -10.27
C HIS A 231 -3.84 3.87 -10.50
N SER A 232 -2.97 4.25 -9.58
CA SER A 232 -2.35 5.58 -9.62
C SER A 232 -0.90 5.53 -9.20
N ASP A 233 -0.11 6.45 -9.75
CA ASP A 233 1.24 6.73 -9.35
C ASP A 233 1.44 8.24 -9.21
N LEU A 234 2.29 8.65 -8.28
CA LEU A 234 2.49 10.03 -7.89
C LEU A 234 3.77 10.60 -8.48
N SER A 235 3.66 11.83 -8.98
CA SER A 235 4.83 12.66 -9.28
C SER A 235 4.74 14.02 -8.59
N SER A 236 5.85 14.75 -8.53
CA SER A 236 5.86 16.14 -8.04
C SER A 236 4.97 17.08 -8.85
N GLU A 237 4.60 16.71 -10.07
CA GLU A 237 3.86 17.53 -11.01
C GLU A 237 2.36 17.19 -11.06
N GLY A 238 1.99 15.98 -10.67
CA GLY A 238 0.60 15.51 -10.72
C GLY A 238 0.47 14.02 -10.44
N ILE A 239 -0.71 13.51 -10.76
CA ILE A 239 -1.11 12.12 -10.60
C ILE A 239 -1.17 11.45 -11.96
N TRP A 240 -0.48 10.34 -12.11
CA TRP A 240 -0.70 9.39 -13.19
C TRP A 240 -1.76 8.41 -12.76
N MET A 241 -2.73 8.15 -13.60
CA MET A 241 -3.84 7.28 -13.21
C MET A 241 -4.47 6.54 -14.38
N VAL A 242 -5.00 5.37 -14.06
CA VAL A 242 -5.88 4.60 -14.93
C VAL A 242 -7.07 4.10 -14.11
N VAL A 243 -8.24 4.07 -14.68
CA VAL A 243 -9.46 3.59 -14.01
C VAL A 243 -9.86 2.25 -14.60
N SER A 244 -10.10 1.28 -13.74
CA SER A 244 -10.69 -0.02 -14.07
C SER A 244 -12.12 -0.06 -13.54
N TYR A 245 -13.07 -0.43 -14.42
CA TYR A 245 -14.47 -0.58 -14.06
C TYR A 245 -14.97 -1.91 -14.62
N GLN A 246 -15.35 -2.84 -13.74
CA GLN A 246 -15.66 -4.22 -14.12
C GLN A 246 -16.81 -4.77 -13.27
N ASN A 247 -17.49 -5.79 -13.78
CA ASN A 247 -18.51 -6.49 -13.00
C ASN A 247 -17.87 -7.49 -12.03
N GLU A 248 -18.67 -8.15 -11.18
CA GLU A 248 -18.23 -9.16 -10.20
C GLU A 248 -17.48 -10.35 -10.81
N ARG A 249 -17.54 -10.53 -12.14
CA ARG A 249 -16.80 -11.59 -12.86
C ARG A 249 -15.50 -11.10 -13.45
N GLY A 250 -15.15 -9.84 -13.20
CA GLY A 250 -13.98 -9.21 -13.81
C GLY A 250 -14.17 -8.87 -15.29
N GLU A 251 -15.43 -8.88 -15.79
CA GLU A 251 -15.70 -8.45 -17.16
C GLU A 251 -15.79 -6.92 -17.18
N PRO A 252 -15.12 -6.27 -18.15
CA PRO A 252 -15.07 -4.81 -18.20
C PRO A 252 -16.44 -4.19 -18.46
N LEU A 253 -16.69 -3.08 -17.81
CA LEU A 253 -17.85 -2.23 -18.00
C LEU A 253 -17.42 -0.89 -18.60
N ALA A 254 -18.29 -0.33 -19.45
CA ALA A 254 -18.06 0.98 -20.03
C ALA A 254 -18.26 2.08 -18.99
N TYR A 255 -17.39 3.07 -18.96
CA TYR A 255 -17.54 4.31 -18.24
C TYR A 255 -17.37 5.51 -19.16
N GLU A 256 -17.86 6.67 -18.76
CA GLU A 256 -17.76 7.89 -19.57
C GLU A 256 -16.59 8.75 -19.08
N SER A 257 -15.76 9.19 -20.01
CA SER A 257 -14.72 10.21 -19.82
C SER A 257 -14.62 11.09 -21.06
N PRO A 258 -14.36 12.39 -20.91
CA PRO A 258 -14.28 13.31 -22.06
C PRO A 258 -13.22 12.95 -23.10
N ALA A 259 -12.14 12.30 -22.69
CA ALA A 259 -11.01 11.95 -23.54
C ALA A 259 -10.93 10.46 -23.91
N GLY A 260 -11.78 9.59 -23.32
CA GLY A 260 -11.79 8.15 -23.54
C GLY A 260 -11.02 7.35 -22.47
N HIS A 261 -10.72 6.11 -22.78
CA HIS A 261 -10.04 5.19 -21.84
C HIS A 261 -8.53 5.26 -22.01
N GLY A 262 -7.79 5.23 -20.91
CA GLY A 262 -6.33 5.19 -20.98
C GLY A 262 -5.60 5.70 -19.73
N ILE A 263 -4.32 5.95 -19.91
CA ILE A 263 -3.44 6.51 -18.89
C ILE A 263 -3.61 8.03 -18.92
N TYR A 264 -4.03 8.56 -17.78
CA TYR A 264 -4.23 9.99 -17.58
C TYR A 264 -3.08 10.57 -16.76
N PHE A 265 -2.74 11.81 -17.07
CA PHE A 265 -1.97 12.69 -16.19
C PHE A 265 -2.88 13.81 -15.72
N VAL A 266 -3.01 13.97 -14.41
CA VAL A 266 -3.79 15.01 -13.74
C VAL A 266 -2.84 15.92 -12.97
N PRO A 267 -2.59 17.15 -13.41
CA PRO A 267 -1.62 18.02 -12.75
C PRO A 267 -2.14 18.48 -11.39
N TRP A 268 -1.21 18.84 -10.50
CA TRP A 268 -1.56 19.52 -9.28
C TRP A 268 -1.94 20.98 -9.54
N LYS A 269 -2.90 21.46 -8.78
CA LYS A 269 -3.18 22.90 -8.66
C LYS A 269 -3.16 23.33 -7.21
N VAL A 270 -2.70 24.57 -6.98
CA VAL A 270 -2.83 25.21 -5.68
C VAL A 270 -4.27 25.66 -5.51
N VAL A 271 -4.90 25.24 -4.42
CA VAL A 271 -6.25 25.66 -4.03
C VAL A 271 -6.17 26.45 -2.72
N GLY A 272 -7.20 27.26 -2.45
CA GLY A 272 -7.32 27.93 -1.15
C GLY A 272 -7.45 26.90 -0.03
N GLN A 273 -7.54 27.37 1.21
CA GLN A 273 -7.67 26.49 2.37
C GLN A 273 -8.85 25.53 2.18
N LEU A 274 -8.54 24.24 2.11
CA LEU A 274 -9.55 23.18 2.10
C LEU A 274 -10.08 23.04 3.55
N ASN A 275 -11.38 23.27 3.75
CA ASN A 275 -11.98 23.07 5.06
C ASN A 275 -11.91 21.58 5.41
N TYR A 276 -11.35 21.26 6.60
CA TYR A 276 -11.35 19.95 7.25
C TYR A 276 -10.45 18.85 6.67
N THR A 277 -9.67 19.11 5.64
CA THR A 277 -8.54 18.22 5.29
C THR A 277 -7.30 18.66 6.04
N THR A 278 -6.48 17.75 6.43
CA THR A 278 -5.15 18.06 6.91
C THR A 278 -4.41 18.71 5.76
N ILE A 279 -4.00 19.92 5.98
CA ILE A 279 -3.63 20.85 4.93
C ILE A 279 -2.19 20.59 4.53
N THR A 280 -1.95 20.36 3.25
CA THR A 280 -0.61 20.49 2.71
C THR A 280 -0.17 21.94 2.79
N LYS A 281 1.11 22.18 2.94
CA LYS A 281 1.71 23.52 2.94
C LYS A 281 1.29 24.33 1.71
N ASP A 282 1.06 23.66 0.60
CA ASP A 282 0.75 24.27 -0.68
C ASP A 282 -0.72 24.09 -1.10
N ASN A 283 -1.56 23.45 -0.27
CA ASN A 283 -2.97 23.18 -0.58
C ASN A 283 -3.17 22.60 -1.99
N LEU A 284 -2.45 21.53 -2.30
CA LEU A 284 -2.52 20.90 -3.60
C LEU A 284 -3.81 20.08 -3.77
N ALA A 285 -4.37 20.14 -4.95
CA ALA A 285 -5.49 19.32 -5.36
C ALA A 285 -5.31 18.84 -6.82
N PRO A 286 -5.84 17.69 -7.20
CA PRO A 286 -5.86 17.27 -8.59
C PRO A 286 -6.67 18.24 -9.46
N ASP A 287 -6.11 18.67 -10.58
CA ASP A 287 -6.78 19.56 -11.51
C ASP A 287 -7.40 18.80 -12.69
N PHE A 288 -8.54 18.16 -12.46
CA PHE A 288 -9.24 17.40 -13.50
C PHE A 288 -9.68 18.26 -14.70
N ALA A 289 -9.74 19.59 -14.56
CA ALA A 289 -10.04 20.46 -15.70
C ALA A 289 -8.90 20.50 -16.72
N HIS A 290 -7.68 20.17 -16.28
CA HIS A 290 -6.49 20.10 -17.13
C HIS A 290 -5.93 18.66 -17.22
N ALA A 291 -6.74 17.67 -16.87
CA ALA A 291 -6.37 16.27 -17.05
C ALA A 291 -6.14 15.95 -18.53
N GLU A 292 -5.05 15.26 -18.83
CA GLU A 292 -4.65 14.87 -20.17
C GLU A 292 -4.69 13.35 -20.31
N LEU A 293 -5.31 12.84 -21.37
CA LEU A 293 -5.12 11.45 -21.80
C LEU A 293 -3.78 11.35 -22.51
N VAL A 294 -2.78 10.83 -21.79
CA VAL A 294 -1.41 10.72 -22.31
C VAL A 294 -1.28 9.54 -23.25
N PHE A 295 -1.87 8.41 -22.88
CA PHE A 295 -1.86 7.21 -23.69
C PHE A 295 -3.24 6.53 -23.72
N PRO A 296 -3.87 6.37 -24.89
CA PRO A 296 -5.13 5.65 -24.99
C PRO A 296 -4.91 4.14 -24.82
N LEU A 297 -5.72 3.52 -23.99
CA LEU A 297 -5.78 2.07 -23.82
C LEU A 297 -7.03 1.50 -24.48
N ALA A 298 -7.02 0.20 -24.71
CA ALA A 298 -8.20 -0.49 -25.18
C ALA A 298 -9.35 -0.35 -24.16
N GLU A 299 -10.54 -0.08 -24.64
CA GLU A 299 -11.72 -0.03 -23.79
C GLU A 299 -11.92 -1.38 -23.11
N GLY A 300 -12.10 -1.32 -21.78
CA GLY A 300 -12.35 -2.49 -20.98
C GLY A 300 -11.14 -3.39 -20.72
N LEU A 301 -9.92 -2.87 -20.88
CA LEU A 301 -8.72 -3.59 -20.44
C LEU A 301 -8.71 -3.70 -18.90
N PRO A 302 -8.78 -4.92 -18.32
CA PRO A 302 -8.74 -5.10 -16.88
C PRO A 302 -7.34 -4.82 -16.33
N ILE A 303 -7.12 -3.61 -15.84
CA ILE A 303 -5.85 -3.20 -15.24
C ILE A 303 -5.76 -3.79 -13.84
N GLN A 304 -4.57 -4.26 -13.48
CA GLN A 304 -4.22 -4.75 -12.15
C GLN A 304 -3.33 -3.76 -11.42
N GLU A 305 -2.38 -3.16 -12.13
CA GLU A 305 -1.43 -2.23 -11.53
C GLU A 305 -0.86 -1.26 -12.57
N LEU A 306 -0.46 -0.08 -12.10
CA LEU A 306 0.21 0.97 -12.85
C LEU A 306 1.42 1.46 -12.06
N SER A 307 2.57 1.59 -12.71
CA SER A 307 3.73 2.32 -12.19
C SER A 307 4.33 3.19 -13.26
N ILE A 308 4.91 4.31 -12.84
CA ILE A 308 5.51 5.30 -13.73
C ILE A 308 6.99 5.46 -13.40
N ASP A 309 7.84 5.07 -14.31
CA ASP A 309 9.24 5.49 -14.26
C ASP A 309 9.40 6.86 -14.92
N SER A 310 9.27 7.89 -14.10
CA SER A 310 9.40 9.28 -14.57
C SER A 310 10.80 9.59 -15.11
N SER A 311 11.82 8.87 -14.66
CA SER A 311 13.21 9.09 -15.09
C SER A 311 13.44 8.65 -16.54
N ARG A 312 12.76 7.58 -16.96
CA ARG A 312 12.81 7.06 -18.34
C ARG A 312 11.61 7.51 -19.18
N GLY A 313 10.58 8.08 -18.55
CA GLY A 313 9.32 8.45 -19.21
C GLY A 313 8.52 7.23 -19.65
N LEU A 314 8.51 6.17 -18.86
CA LEU A 314 7.83 4.91 -19.13
C LEU A 314 6.66 4.70 -18.18
N ALA A 315 5.56 4.14 -18.70
CA ALA A 315 4.45 3.63 -17.89
C ALA A 315 4.42 2.10 -18.01
N GLN A 316 4.45 1.44 -16.89
CA GLN A 316 4.33 0.00 -16.76
C GLN A 316 2.90 -0.33 -16.33
N VAL A 317 2.18 -1.06 -17.17
CA VAL A 317 0.80 -1.44 -16.93
C VAL A 317 0.69 -2.95 -16.90
N LEU A 318 0.24 -3.48 -15.77
CA LEU A 318 -0.11 -4.89 -15.64
C LEU A 318 -1.60 -5.05 -15.90
N SER A 319 -1.95 -5.91 -16.85
CA SER A 319 -3.35 -6.15 -17.23
C SER A 319 -3.68 -7.63 -17.34
N ALA A 320 -4.95 -7.98 -17.14
CA ALA A 320 -5.44 -9.33 -17.34
C ALA A 320 -5.99 -9.48 -18.77
N GLU A 321 -5.34 -10.31 -19.59
CA GLU A 321 -5.72 -10.48 -20.99
C GLU A 321 -5.87 -11.98 -21.34
N GLY A 322 -7.09 -12.42 -21.59
CA GLY A 322 -7.35 -13.84 -21.82
C GLY A 322 -6.93 -14.72 -20.65
N ASP A 323 -6.07 -15.69 -20.91
CA ASP A 323 -5.57 -16.64 -19.91
C ASP A 323 -4.23 -16.22 -19.29
N SER A 324 -3.82 -14.95 -19.46
CA SER A 324 -2.52 -14.45 -19.00
C SER A 324 -2.63 -13.08 -18.35
N PHE A 325 -1.70 -12.79 -17.44
CA PHE A 325 -1.36 -11.43 -17.05
C PHE A 325 -0.25 -10.93 -17.95
N VAL A 326 -0.44 -9.73 -18.46
CA VAL A 326 0.42 -9.10 -19.45
C VAL A 326 0.99 -7.81 -18.89
N LEU A 327 2.30 -7.71 -18.87
CA LEU A 327 3.01 -6.45 -18.62
C LEU A 327 3.19 -5.74 -19.95
N THR A 328 2.64 -4.54 -20.06
CA THR A 328 2.84 -3.66 -21.20
C THR A 328 3.55 -2.39 -20.74
N VAL A 329 4.63 -2.06 -21.40
CA VAL A 329 5.41 -0.86 -21.11
C VAL A 329 5.17 0.13 -22.24
N TYR A 330 4.73 1.32 -21.88
CA TYR A 330 4.44 2.41 -22.80
C TYR A 330 5.52 3.47 -22.68
N ASP A 331 6.12 3.86 -23.78
CA ASP A 331 6.94 5.07 -23.85
C ASP A 331 6.01 6.28 -23.99
N LEU A 332 5.93 7.05 -22.91
CA LEU A 332 5.04 8.22 -22.82
C LEU A 332 5.50 9.37 -23.71
N ASN A 333 6.81 9.46 -23.99
CA ASN A 333 7.41 10.47 -24.85
C ASN A 333 7.22 10.15 -26.34
N ALA A 334 7.53 8.91 -26.72
CA ALA A 334 7.35 8.42 -28.10
C ALA A 334 5.89 8.12 -28.43
N ARG A 335 5.04 7.93 -27.41
CA ARG A 335 3.64 7.50 -27.52
C ARG A 335 3.49 6.16 -28.24
N GLU A 336 4.33 5.21 -27.90
CA GLU A 336 4.32 3.85 -28.46
C GLU A 336 4.51 2.79 -27.39
N VAL A 337 4.22 1.54 -27.72
CA VAL A 337 4.49 0.38 -26.88
C VAL A 337 5.97 0.05 -26.98
N ALA A 338 6.71 0.21 -25.86
CA ALA A 338 8.13 -0.13 -25.79
C ALA A 338 8.36 -1.64 -25.61
N ALA A 339 7.54 -2.28 -24.77
CA ALA A 339 7.59 -3.73 -24.56
C ALA A 339 6.20 -4.28 -24.20
N ARG A 340 5.98 -5.56 -24.53
CA ARG A 340 4.79 -6.29 -24.13
C ARG A 340 5.11 -7.76 -23.96
N LEU A 341 4.83 -8.30 -22.78
CA LEU A 341 5.16 -9.68 -22.44
C LEU A 341 4.08 -10.32 -21.55
N GLU A 342 3.79 -11.58 -21.83
CA GLU A 342 2.99 -12.40 -20.93
C GLU A 342 3.87 -12.82 -19.75
N VAL A 343 3.46 -12.44 -18.51
CA VAL A 343 4.31 -12.65 -17.33
C VAL A 343 3.84 -13.81 -16.47
N LEU A 344 2.53 -13.95 -16.25
CA LEU A 344 1.96 -15.01 -15.43
C LEU A 344 0.72 -15.62 -16.09
N PRO A 345 0.44 -16.92 -15.86
CA PRO A 345 -0.85 -17.50 -16.21
C PRO A 345 -1.95 -16.92 -15.31
N ARG A 346 -3.14 -16.73 -15.88
CA ARG A 346 -4.33 -16.28 -15.15
C ARG A 346 -5.21 -17.45 -14.81
N ASP A 347 -5.49 -17.64 -13.53
CA ASP A 347 -6.49 -18.56 -13.05
C ASP A 347 -7.85 -17.84 -12.91
N MET A 348 -8.80 -18.17 -13.75
CA MET A 348 -10.13 -17.57 -13.76
C MET A 348 -10.98 -17.95 -12.52
N GLU A 349 -10.62 -19.00 -11.80
CA GLU A 349 -11.30 -19.41 -10.56
C GLU A 349 -10.69 -18.70 -9.33
N ASN A 350 -9.47 -18.19 -9.45
CA ASN A 350 -8.78 -17.47 -8.39
C ASN A 350 -8.62 -16.00 -8.78
N LEU A 351 -9.48 -15.14 -8.26
CA LEU A 351 -9.45 -13.69 -8.50
C LEU A 351 -8.45 -12.95 -7.59
N GLY A 352 -7.42 -13.62 -7.10
CA GLY A 352 -6.38 -13.00 -6.26
C GLY A 352 -5.65 -11.87 -6.97
N TYR A 353 -5.22 -10.89 -6.19
CA TYR A 353 -4.45 -9.75 -6.69
C TYR A 353 -3.15 -10.20 -7.35
N VAL A 354 -2.77 -9.45 -8.38
CA VAL A 354 -1.47 -9.55 -9.03
C VAL A 354 -0.83 -8.16 -8.98
N GLN A 355 0.40 -8.12 -8.53
CA GLN A 355 1.15 -6.89 -8.34
C GLN A 355 2.58 -7.04 -8.87
N PHE A 356 3.29 -5.93 -9.00
CA PHE A 356 4.72 -5.96 -9.23
C PHE A 356 5.48 -5.04 -8.27
N ALA A 357 6.74 -5.39 -8.02
CA ALA A 357 7.67 -4.60 -7.23
C ALA A 357 8.98 -4.44 -8.01
N GLU A 358 9.48 -3.22 -8.10
CA GLU A 358 10.79 -2.95 -8.71
C GLU A 358 11.88 -2.89 -7.64
N LYS A 359 12.95 -3.67 -7.83
CA LYS A 359 14.12 -3.71 -6.96
C LYS A 359 15.38 -4.03 -7.76
N ASP A 360 16.40 -3.20 -7.61
CA ASP A 360 17.77 -3.41 -8.13
C ASP A 360 17.85 -3.78 -9.62
N GLY A 361 17.00 -3.15 -10.44
CA GLY A 361 16.94 -3.39 -11.89
C GLY A 361 16.11 -4.60 -12.30
N TYR A 362 15.30 -5.14 -11.38
CA TYR A 362 14.36 -6.21 -11.65
C TYR A 362 12.93 -5.80 -11.33
N LEU A 363 11.98 -6.29 -12.13
CA LEU A 363 10.56 -6.27 -11.82
C LEU A 363 10.12 -7.67 -11.38
N LEU A 364 9.70 -7.80 -10.14
CA LEU A 364 9.08 -9.01 -9.62
C LEU A 364 7.57 -8.89 -9.75
N VAL A 365 6.97 -9.72 -10.58
CA VAL A 365 5.50 -9.83 -10.72
C VAL A 365 5.03 -11.02 -9.92
N THR A 366 4.06 -10.83 -9.03
CA THR A 366 3.56 -11.91 -8.16
C THR A 366 2.03 -11.94 -8.12
N GLY A 367 1.46 -13.10 -8.00
CA GLY A 367 0.02 -13.29 -7.81
C GLY A 367 -0.48 -14.67 -8.22
N GLN A 368 -1.65 -15.01 -7.71
CA GLN A 368 -2.34 -16.28 -7.99
C GLN A 368 -1.46 -17.53 -7.80
N GLY A 369 -0.55 -17.50 -6.83
CA GLY A 369 0.37 -18.60 -6.52
C GLY A 369 1.48 -18.79 -7.56
N ASN A 370 1.83 -17.74 -8.28
CA ASN A 370 2.93 -17.71 -9.26
C ASN A 370 3.76 -16.43 -9.09
N LEU A 371 4.97 -16.47 -9.61
CA LEU A 371 5.85 -15.31 -9.72
C LEU A 371 6.57 -15.28 -11.07
N ALA A 372 6.96 -14.09 -11.50
CA ALA A 372 7.82 -13.86 -12.64
C ALA A 372 8.85 -12.77 -12.31
N LEU A 373 10.08 -12.97 -12.76
CA LEU A 373 11.14 -11.98 -12.68
C LEU A 373 11.42 -11.47 -14.09
N VAL A 374 11.40 -10.16 -14.24
CA VAL A 374 11.63 -9.45 -15.51
C VAL A 374 12.80 -8.50 -15.31
N ASP A 375 13.70 -8.42 -16.28
CA ASP A 375 14.73 -7.40 -16.31
C ASP A 375 14.08 -6.01 -16.52
N ALA A 376 14.38 -5.04 -15.67
CA ALA A 376 13.74 -3.73 -15.74
C ALA A 376 14.34 -2.84 -16.86
N ASP A 377 15.50 -3.17 -17.41
CA ASP A 377 16.16 -2.38 -18.45
C ASP A 377 15.65 -2.73 -19.86
N ASP A 378 15.57 -4.02 -20.18
CA ASP A 378 15.20 -4.50 -21.52
C ASP A 378 13.84 -5.24 -21.54
N TYR A 379 13.22 -5.41 -20.38
CA TYR A 379 11.96 -6.13 -20.18
C TYR A 379 11.97 -7.58 -20.66
N SER A 380 13.12 -8.23 -20.58
CA SER A 380 13.22 -9.67 -20.86
C SER A 380 12.71 -10.48 -19.66
N LEU A 381 11.94 -11.54 -19.93
CA LEU A 381 11.48 -12.46 -18.90
C LEU A 381 12.65 -13.37 -18.50
N LEU A 382 13.08 -13.26 -17.24
CA LEU A 382 14.24 -13.98 -16.71
C LEU A 382 13.87 -15.30 -16.05
N LEU A 383 12.75 -15.31 -15.29
CA LEU A 383 12.28 -16.47 -14.55
C LEU A 383 10.76 -16.44 -14.44
N THR A 384 10.12 -17.61 -14.51
CA THR A 384 8.75 -17.84 -14.04
C THR A 384 8.76 -19.03 -13.13
N ALA A 385 8.00 -18.98 -12.03
CA ALA A 385 7.93 -20.08 -11.08
C ALA A 385 6.56 -20.13 -10.37
N ALA A 386 6.23 -21.31 -9.84
CA ALA A 386 5.17 -21.39 -8.84
C ALA A 386 5.67 -20.79 -7.52
N ASP A 387 4.82 -20.01 -6.88
CA ASP A 387 5.10 -19.45 -5.55
C ASP A 387 5.06 -20.54 -4.47
N VAL A 388 5.56 -20.21 -3.29
CA VAL A 388 5.55 -21.11 -2.14
C VAL A 388 4.10 -21.34 -1.70
N ARG A 389 3.66 -22.59 -1.69
CA ARG A 389 2.28 -22.95 -1.33
C ARG A 389 2.16 -23.29 0.15
N ASP A 390 0.99 -22.97 0.71
CA ASP A 390 0.60 -23.31 2.09
C ASP A 390 1.55 -22.80 3.18
N GLN A 391 2.31 -21.75 2.89
CA GLN A 391 3.19 -21.06 3.85
C GLN A 391 2.54 -19.77 4.36
N SER A 392 3.01 -19.30 5.52
CA SER A 392 2.52 -18.06 6.14
C SER A 392 2.85 -16.82 5.29
N PHE A 393 3.95 -16.90 4.52
CA PHE A 393 4.43 -15.83 3.65
C PHE A 393 4.76 -16.36 2.27
N SER A 394 4.69 -15.50 1.28
CA SER A 394 4.91 -15.84 -0.13
C SER A 394 5.55 -14.66 -0.86
N ALA A 395 6.03 -14.89 -2.07
CA ALA A 395 6.55 -13.81 -2.92
C ALA A 395 5.53 -12.68 -3.16
N GLY A 396 4.23 -13.00 -3.11
CA GLY A 396 3.16 -12.02 -3.20
C GLY A 396 3.08 -11.02 -2.02
N GLN A 397 3.86 -11.25 -0.97
CA GLN A 397 3.97 -10.33 0.18
C GLN A 397 5.29 -9.54 0.16
N PHE A 398 6.12 -9.74 -0.85
CA PHE A 398 7.38 -9.02 -0.97
C PHE A 398 7.16 -7.53 -1.18
N ASN A 399 7.81 -6.74 -0.34
CA ASN A 399 7.81 -5.28 -0.43
C ASN A 399 9.23 -4.80 -0.74
N ALA A 400 9.43 -4.21 -1.90
CA ALA A 400 10.73 -3.72 -2.35
C ALA A 400 11.34 -2.63 -1.45
N ALA A 401 10.51 -1.95 -0.64
CA ALA A 401 10.98 -0.93 0.30
C ALA A 401 11.59 -1.52 1.56
N THR A 402 11.14 -2.70 2.00
CA THR A 402 11.58 -3.36 3.25
C THR A 402 12.42 -4.61 3.03
N GLY A 403 12.21 -5.29 1.93
CA GLY A 403 12.90 -6.51 1.55
C GLY A 403 14.08 -6.30 0.61
N ASP A 404 14.72 -7.41 0.25
CA ASP A 404 15.80 -7.44 -0.71
C ASP A 404 15.73 -8.64 -1.63
N LEU A 405 16.33 -8.52 -2.82
CA LEU A 405 16.27 -9.47 -3.91
C LEU A 405 17.67 -9.75 -4.45
N HIS A 406 17.97 -11.02 -4.70
CA HIS A 406 19.18 -11.43 -5.42
C HIS A 406 18.83 -12.41 -6.53
N PHE A 407 19.39 -12.20 -7.72
CA PHE A 407 19.27 -13.13 -8.85
C PHE A 407 20.64 -13.38 -9.50
N ASP A 408 21.06 -14.64 -9.53
CA ASP A 408 22.37 -15.05 -10.07
C ASP A 408 22.32 -15.49 -11.56
N GLY A 409 21.19 -15.28 -12.23
CA GLY A 409 20.91 -15.77 -13.60
C GLY A 409 20.23 -17.15 -13.62
N GLN A 410 20.06 -17.82 -12.50
CA GLN A 410 19.38 -19.11 -12.38
C GLN A 410 18.49 -19.21 -11.16
N THR A 411 18.93 -18.65 -10.04
CA THR A 411 18.26 -18.74 -8.74
C THR A 411 17.84 -17.34 -8.29
N LEU A 412 16.56 -17.18 -8.00
CA LEU A 412 16.01 -16.00 -7.35
C LEU A 412 15.95 -16.26 -5.86
N ILE A 413 16.46 -15.32 -5.06
CA ILE A 413 16.35 -15.31 -3.61
C ILE A 413 15.65 -14.02 -3.20
N LEU A 414 14.64 -14.14 -2.35
CA LEU A 414 13.95 -13.01 -1.73
C LEU A 414 14.09 -13.11 -0.22
N ILE A 415 14.24 -11.97 0.43
CA ILE A 415 14.09 -11.81 1.88
C ILE A 415 13.19 -10.62 2.17
N ASP A 416 12.30 -10.72 3.17
CA ASP A 416 11.51 -9.60 3.63
C ASP A 416 11.01 -9.80 5.05
N THR A 417 10.51 -8.74 5.67
CA THR A 417 9.87 -8.79 6.97
C THR A 417 8.48 -9.43 6.89
N ALA A 418 8.07 -10.04 7.96
CA ALA A 418 6.72 -10.56 8.09
C ALA A 418 5.76 -9.45 8.52
N PHE A 419 4.89 -9.00 7.63
CA PHE A 419 3.96 -7.89 7.88
C PHE A 419 3.08 -8.07 9.14
N TYR A 420 2.72 -9.30 9.49
CA TYR A 420 1.84 -9.61 10.64
C TYR A 420 2.58 -10.14 11.88
N ARG A 421 3.91 -10.25 11.86
CA ARG A 421 4.71 -10.81 12.97
C ARG A 421 5.91 -9.93 13.21
N GLU A 422 5.78 -9.06 14.20
CA GLU A 422 6.89 -8.23 14.68
C GLU A 422 8.12 -9.11 14.97
N GLY A 423 9.30 -8.65 14.59
CA GLY A 423 10.53 -9.38 14.85
C GLY A 423 10.78 -10.59 13.95
N THR A 424 9.97 -10.85 12.95
CA THR A 424 10.12 -11.99 12.04
C THR A 424 10.48 -11.53 10.64
N PHE A 425 11.40 -12.25 9.98
CA PHE A 425 11.62 -12.13 8.55
C PHE A 425 11.52 -13.51 7.89
N TRP A 426 11.33 -13.52 6.59
CA TRP A 426 11.34 -14.74 5.79
C TRP A 426 12.39 -14.67 4.68
N ALA A 427 12.83 -15.83 4.22
CA ALA A 427 13.70 -16.00 3.07
C ALA A 427 13.22 -17.17 2.22
N ALA A 428 13.21 -16.99 0.90
CA ALA A 428 12.80 -18.05 -0.01
C ALA A 428 13.65 -18.04 -1.27
N ALA A 429 13.76 -19.20 -1.93
CA ALA A 429 14.49 -19.32 -3.17
C ALA A 429 13.71 -20.10 -4.24
N TRP A 430 13.87 -19.68 -5.49
CA TRP A 430 13.25 -20.30 -6.67
C TRP A 430 14.31 -20.57 -7.73
N LYS A 431 14.16 -21.70 -8.43
CA LYS A 431 15.05 -22.08 -9.53
C LYS A 431 14.29 -22.90 -10.56
N GLN A 432 14.46 -22.57 -11.84
CA GLN A 432 13.93 -23.36 -12.97
C GLN A 432 12.42 -23.64 -12.88
N GLY A 433 11.64 -22.66 -12.43
CA GLY A 433 10.18 -22.76 -12.38
C GLY A 433 9.60 -23.33 -11.08
N GLU A 434 10.43 -23.67 -10.11
CA GLU A 434 10.00 -24.27 -8.85
C GLU A 434 10.54 -23.51 -7.63
N SER A 435 9.75 -23.45 -6.56
CA SER A 435 10.24 -23.03 -5.24
C SER A 435 11.16 -24.13 -4.69
N ILE A 436 12.37 -23.75 -4.26
CA ILE A 436 13.37 -24.69 -3.74
C ILE A 436 13.31 -24.77 -2.24
N CYS A 437 13.23 -23.64 -1.57
CA CYS A 437 13.18 -23.55 -0.12
C CYS A 437 12.42 -22.32 0.34
N TYR A 438 12.01 -22.38 1.60
CA TYR A 438 11.39 -21.29 2.34
C TYR A 438 11.74 -21.41 3.81
N GLY A 439 12.07 -20.29 4.46
CA GLY A 439 12.34 -20.24 5.89
C GLY A 439 11.74 -19.01 6.54
N GLU A 440 11.22 -19.17 7.76
CA GLU A 440 10.82 -18.09 8.65
C GLU A 440 11.80 -18.04 9.83
N TYR A 441 12.18 -16.84 10.21
CA TYR A 441 13.22 -16.59 11.21
C TYR A 441 12.71 -15.55 12.21
N ASP A 442 12.59 -15.95 13.46
CA ASP A 442 12.30 -15.03 14.55
C ASP A 442 13.60 -14.40 15.05
N CYS A 443 13.52 -13.10 15.30
CA CYS A 443 14.61 -12.32 15.86
C CYS A 443 14.19 -11.79 17.22
N SER A 444 15.03 -11.92 18.23
CA SER A 444 14.76 -11.35 19.54
C SER A 444 16.04 -10.92 20.25
N ILE A 445 15.91 -9.89 21.08
CA ILE A 445 16.95 -9.49 22.02
C ILE A 445 16.62 -10.16 23.34
N MET A 446 17.34 -11.24 23.64
CA MET A 446 17.12 -12.03 24.85
C MET A 446 17.87 -11.41 26.02
N ARG A 447 17.18 -11.01 27.07
CA ARG A 447 17.79 -10.62 28.35
C ARG A 447 17.39 -11.60 29.44
N GLY A 448 18.20 -12.59 29.65
CA GLY A 448 17.89 -13.70 30.57
C GLY A 448 16.75 -14.57 30.02
N ASN A 449 15.69 -14.78 30.83
CA ASN A 449 14.49 -15.52 30.40
C ASN A 449 13.31 -14.59 30.02
N ASP A 450 13.53 -13.30 30.01
CA ASP A 450 12.45 -12.33 29.75
C ASP A 450 12.62 -11.77 28.34
N HIS A 451 11.58 -11.92 27.51
CA HIS A 451 11.43 -11.20 26.26
C HIS A 451 11.19 -9.72 26.59
N TRP A 452 12.04 -8.85 26.09
CA TRP A 452 11.88 -7.42 26.26
C TRP A 452 11.06 -6.79 25.13
N TYR A 453 10.36 -5.73 25.41
CA TYR A 453 9.36 -4.94 24.66
C TYR A 453 9.74 -4.42 23.27
N TYR A 454 10.73 -4.99 22.57
CA TYR A 454 11.32 -4.40 21.37
C TYR A 454 11.55 -5.43 20.25
N ASP A 455 10.53 -6.25 20.02
CA ASP A 455 10.66 -7.37 19.09
C ASP A 455 10.21 -6.99 17.68
N TYR A 456 10.68 -5.88 17.13
CA TYR A 456 10.40 -5.59 15.72
C TYR A 456 11.63 -5.18 14.92
N ILE A 457 11.65 -5.60 13.66
CA ILE A 457 12.66 -5.23 12.68
C ILE A 457 12.30 -3.83 12.17
N SER A 458 13.25 -2.90 12.21
CA SER A 458 13.04 -1.52 11.73
C SER A 458 13.26 -1.42 10.22
N ALA A 459 12.57 -2.26 9.44
CA ALA A 459 12.77 -2.35 8.01
C ALA A 459 12.25 -1.11 7.26
N ASP A 460 11.34 -0.35 7.84
CA ASP A 460 10.90 0.96 7.36
C ASP A 460 12.04 1.98 7.28
N ARG A 461 13.03 1.88 8.18
CA ARG A 461 14.20 2.76 8.25
C ARG A 461 15.49 2.10 7.74
N PHE A 462 15.59 0.82 7.88
CA PHE A 462 16.73 -0.01 7.51
C PHE A 462 16.20 -1.25 6.79
N PRO A 463 15.99 -1.17 5.47
CA PRO A 463 15.57 -2.34 4.71
C PRO A 463 16.46 -3.55 4.99
N LEU A 464 15.89 -4.73 4.91
CA LEU A 464 16.68 -5.94 4.91
C LEU A 464 17.69 -5.91 3.76
N VAL A 465 18.87 -6.46 3.98
CA VAL A 465 19.91 -6.50 2.95
C VAL A 465 20.36 -7.94 2.77
N LEU A 466 20.34 -8.42 1.54
CA LEU A 466 20.87 -9.72 1.16
C LEU A 466 22.30 -9.54 0.64
N LYS A 467 23.29 -10.06 1.42
CA LYS A 467 24.73 -9.95 1.13
C LYS A 467 25.27 -11.26 0.56
#